data_10c0995a5e8b08d88720a198fdc88022
#
_entry.id   10c0995a5e8b08d88720a198fdc88022
#
_cell.length_a   1.000
_cell.length_b   1.000
_cell.length_c   1.000
_cell.angle_alpha   90.00
_cell.angle_beta   90.00
_cell.angle_gamma   90.00
#
_symmetry.space_group_name_H-M   'P 1'
#
loop_
_entity.id
_entity.type
_entity.pdbx_description
1 polymer ?
#
loop_
_entity_poly.entity_id
_entity_poly.type
_entity_poly.pdbx_seq_one_letter_code
_entity_poly.pdbx_strand_id
1 'polypeptide(L)'
;DWLEARGHATTQVGLKRSNLASEELERAKNGNILNRTTLSLFYATDFADQLENTIIPSLRAGFVVLADRYIYTLMARDLVRGLDEEWVRNLYSIALRPDAVFYLKLSPEKLIQRNFMKNHTLDYWESGMDLGLSMDMFDSFVQYQQRLADQFEMMRKNFDFTIVDADQSVDELNNELRSHTERVIH
;
A
#
# COMPACT_ATOMS: atom_id res chain seq x y z
N ASP A 1 8.36 13.71 -12.11
CA ASP A 1 8.77 15.09 -12.45
C ASP A 1 9.97 15.62 -11.64
N TRP A 2 9.94 15.62 -10.26
CA TRP A 2 11.02 16.18 -9.45
C TRP A 2 12.34 15.37 -9.53
N LEU A 3 12.27 14.04 -9.51
CA LEU A 3 13.42 13.15 -9.70
C LEU A 3 13.98 13.25 -11.13
N GLU A 4 13.09 13.27 -12.10
CA GLU A 4 13.45 13.40 -13.52
C GLU A 4 14.15 14.73 -13.81
N ALA A 5 13.68 15.83 -13.18
CA ALA A 5 14.35 17.12 -13.27
C ALA A 5 15.77 17.11 -12.67
N ARG A 6 16.11 16.12 -11.85
CA ARG A 6 17.45 15.86 -11.29
C ARG A 6 18.25 14.81 -12.09
N GLY A 7 17.70 14.33 -13.20
CA GLY A 7 18.37 13.38 -14.10
C GLY A 7 18.16 11.90 -13.74
N HIS A 8 17.25 11.57 -12.82
CA HIS A 8 16.92 10.19 -12.47
C HIS A 8 15.74 9.70 -13.31
N ALA A 9 15.90 8.63 -14.07
CA ALA A 9 14.78 7.95 -14.69
C ALA A 9 13.91 7.28 -13.59
N THR A 10 12.58 7.35 -13.74
CA THR A 10 11.65 6.83 -12.73
C THR A 10 10.69 5.79 -13.30
N THR A 11 10.31 4.84 -12.47
CA THR A 11 9.23 3.87 -12.74
C THR A 11 8.28 3.84 -11.55
N GLN A 12 6.97 3.77 -11.83
CA GLN A 12 5.95 3.69 -10.80
C GLN A 12 5.30 2.32 -10.79
N VAL A 13 5.18 1.74 -9.61
CA VAL A 13 4.47 0.49 -9.33
C VAL A 13 3.46 0.68 -8.20
N GLY A 14 2.57 -0.27 -7.98
CA GLY A 14 1.57 -0.17 -6.92
C GLY A 14 0.56 -1.31 -6.97
N LEU A 15 -0.43 -1.30 -6.09
CA LEU A 15 -1.45 -2.35 -6.07
C LEU A 15 -2.30 -2.34 -7.34
N LYS A 16 -2.62 -3.53 -7.85
CA LYS A 16 -3.46 -3.75 -9.04
C LYS A 16 -2.89 -3.08 -10.30
N ARG A 17 -1.60 -3.17 -10.50
CA ARG A 17 -0.93 -2.61 -11.69
C ARG A 17 -0.23 -3.68 -12.54
N SER A 18 -0.36 -4.96 -12.17
CA SER A 18 0.09 -6.07 -12.99
C SER A 18 -0.77 -6.21 -14.25
N ASN A 19 -0.13 -6.45 -15.37
CA ASN A 19 -0.83 -6.78 -16.62
C ASN A 19 -1.42 -8.20 -16.61
N LEU A 20 -0.92 -9.06 -15.72
CA LEU A 20 -1.34 -10.46 -15.61
C LEU A 20 -2.60 -10.65 -14.76
N ALA A 21 -2.71 -9.95 -13.64
CA ALA A 21 -3.68 -10.30 -12.59
C ALA A 21 -4.66 -9.17 -12.23
N SER A 22 -4.41 -7.92 -12.61
CA SER A 22 -5.20 -6.77 -12.13
C SER A 22 -6.66 -6.80 -12.56
N GLU A 23 -6.95 -7.17 -13.80
CA GLU A 23 -8.33 -7.26 -14.30
C GLU A 23 -9.11 -8.39 -13.63
N GLU A 24 -8.46 -9.56 -13.45
CA GLU A 24 -9.08 -10.72 -12.81
C GLU A 24 -9.34 -10.45 -11.32
N LEU A 25 -8.42 -9.77 -10.65
CA LEU A 25 -8.58 -9.34 -9.27
C LEU A 25 -9.76 -8.38 -9.13
N GLU A 26 -9.90 -7.38 -10.01
CA GLU A 26 -11.04 -6.46 -9.99
C GLU A 26 -12.36 -7.20 -10.25
N ARG A 27 -12.40 -8.09 -11.23
CA ARG A 27 -13.59 -8.90 -11.52
C ARG A 27 -14.00 -9.76 -10.32
N ALA A 28 -13.03 -10.41 -9.68
CA ALA A 28 -13.27 -11.25 -8.51
C ALA A 28 -13.74 -10.42 -7.29
N LYS A 29 -13.19 -9.21 -7.10
CA LYS A 29 -13.60 -8.30 -6.03
C LYS A 29 -15.02 -7.78 -6.22
N ASN A 30 -15.43 -7.47 -7.45
CA ASN A 30 -16.76 -6.98 -7.74
C ASN A 30 -17.88 -7.98 -7.40
N GLY A 31 -17.56 -9.28 -7.35
CA GLY A 31 -18.46 -10.32 -6.89
C GLY A 31 -18.62 -10.42 -5.37
N ASN A 32 -17.79 -9.74 -4.59
CA ASN A 32 -17.74 -9.76 -3.11
C ASN A 32 -17.73 -11.17 -2.49
N ILE A 33 -17.12 -12.14 -3.20
CA ILE A 33 -17.14 -13.57 -2.83
C ILE A 33 -15.76 -14.13 -2.46
N LEU A 34 -14.73 -13.29 -2.48
CA LEU A 34 -13.38 -13.75 -2.19
C LEU A 34 -13.16 -14.01 -0.71
N ASN A 35 -12.70 -15.22 -0.39
CA ASN A 35 -12.15 -15.51 0.92
C ASN A 35 -10.79 -14.83 1.11
N ARG A 36 -10.44 -14.52 2.35
CA ARG A 36 -9.21 -13.81 2.74
C ARG A 36 -7.94 -14.40 2.12
N THR A 37 -7.79 -15.73 2.11
CA THR A 37 -6.61 -16.40 1.54
C THR A 37 -6.55 -16.21 0.02
N THR A 38 -7.66 -16.39 -0.69
CA THR A 38 -7.73 -16.20 -2.14
C THR A 38 -7.44 -14.74 -2.51
N LEU A 39 -7.98 -13.78 -1.76
CA LEU A 39 -7.71 -12.36 -1.95
C LEU A 39 -6.22 -12.04 -1.77
N SER A 40 -5.59 -12.59 -0.73
CA SER A 40 -4.16 -12.42 -0.47
C SER A 40 -3.32 -13.00 -1.61
N LEU A 41 -3.65 -14.20 -2.11
CA LEU A 41 -2.93 -14.83 -3.22
C LEU A 41 -3.07 -14.03 -4.54
N PHE A 42 -4.22 -13.43 -4.81
CA PHE A 42 -4.38 -12.54 -5.95
C PHE A 42 -3.46 -11.30 -5.85
N TYR A 43 -3.41 -10.66 -4.69
CA TYR A 43 -2.49 -9.54 -4.47
C TYR A 43 -1.03 -9.96 -4.52
N ALA A 44 -0.69 -11.13 -4.00
CA ALA A 44 0.67 -11.67 -4.10
C ALA A 44 1.08 -11.97 -5.53
N THR A 45 0.15 -12.47 -6.36
CA THR A 45 0.37 -12.70 -7.80
C THR A 45 0.58 -11.38 -8.55
N ASP A 46 -0.27 -10.36 -8.29
CA ASP A 46 -0.11 -9.01 -8.85
C ASP A 46 1.25 -8.41 -8.47
N PHE A 47 1.66 -8.58 -7.22
CA PHE A 47 2.96 -8.12 -6.74
C PHE A 47 4.13 -8.88 -7.39
N ALA A 48 4.06 -10.21 -7.46
CA ALA A 48 5.11 -11.05 -8.04
C ALA A 48 5.36 -10.71 -9.51
N ASP A 49 4.30 -10.54 -10.29
CA ASP A 49 4.39 -10.13 -11.68
C ASP A 49 5.06 -8.75 -11.84
N GLN A 50 4.67 -7.76 -11.03
CA GLN A 50 5.32 -6.45 -11.03
C GLN A 50 6.78 -6.53 -10.58
N LEU A 51 7.10 -7.38 -9.59
CA LEU A 51 8.47 -7.57 -9.12
C LEU A 51 9.38 -8.08 -10.23
N GLU A 52 8.95 -9.14 -10.93
CA GLU A 52 9.75 -9.82 -11.95
C GLU A 52 9.83 -9.03 -13.26
N ASN A 53 8.73 -8.43 -13.69
CA ASN A 53 8.60 -7.82 -15.02
C ASN A 53 8.75 -6.29 -15.04
N THR A 54 8.72 -5.62 -13.88
CA THR A 54 8.83 -4.16 -13.79
C THR A 54 9.91 -3.72 -12.80
N ILE A 55 9.83 -4.13 -11.53
CA ILE A 55 10.71 -3.62 -10.46
C ILE A 55 12.16 -4.03 -10.72
N ILE A 56 12.43 -5.33 -10.81
CA ILE A 56 13.80 -5.84 -11.00
C ILE A 56 14.41 -5.33 -12.31
N PRO A 57 13.74 -5.37 -13.47
CA PRO A 57 14.30 -4.82 -14.71
C PRO A 57 14.59 -3.33 -14.63
N SER A 58 13.70 -2.53 -14.03
CA SER A 58 13.89 -1.09 -13.87
C SER A 58 15.10 -0.76 -12.97
N LEU A 59 15.22 -1.44 -11.83
CA LEU A 59 16.37 -1.26 -10.93
C LEU A 59 17.69 -1.64 -11.62
N ARG A 60 17.72 -2.73 -12.38
CA ARG A 60 18.90 -3.14 -13.17
C ARG A 60 19.25 -2.12 -14.26
N ALA A 61 18.29 -1.40 -14.78
CA ALA A 61 18.49 -0.32 -15.76
C ALA A 61 18.87 1.02 -15.10
N GLY A 62 18.98 1.09 -13.77
CA GLY A 62 19.35 2.30 -13.03
C GLY A 62 18.19 3.26 -12.77
N PHE A 63 16.95 2.80 -12.90
CA PHE A 63 15.77 3.62 -12.58
C PHE A 63 15.54 3.68 -11.07
N VAL A 64 15.00 4.78 -10.62
CA VAL A 64 14.37 4.90 -9.29
C VAL A 64 12.96 4.32 -9.38
N VAL A 65 12.67 3.30 -8.58
CA VAL A 65 11.34 2.68 -8.53
C VAL A 65 10.53 3.29 -7.37
N LEU A 66 9.41 3.91 -7.71
CA LEU A 66 8.46 4.49 -6.76
C LEU A 66 7.27 3.54 -6.59
N ALA A 67 7.14 2.94 -5.40
CA ALA A 67 6.03 2.05 -5.09
C ALA A 67 4.94 2.79 -4.29
N ASP A 68 3.79 3.00 -4.93
CA ASP A 68 2.58 3.46 -4.24
C ASP A 68 1.89 2.25 -3.61
N ARG A 69 2.05 2.09 -2.29
CA ARG A 69 1.71 0.89 -1.53
C ARG A 69 2.55 -0.32 -1.96
N TYR A 70 3.48 -0.71 -1.12
CA TYR A 70 4.33 -1.88 -1.31
C TYR A 70 3.81 -3.05 -0.45
N ILE A 71 4.62 -4.10 -0.29
CA ILE A 71 4.27 -5.30 0.48
C ILE A 71 3.73 -4.99 1.88
N TYR A 72 4.16 -3.92 2.52
CA TYR A 72 3.74 -3.57 3.88
C TYR A 72 2.23 -3.32 3.97
N THR A 73 1.62 -2.71 2.94
CA THR A 73 0.16 -2.55 2.88
C THR A 73 -0.54 -3.90 2.69
N LEU A 74 0.02 -4.79 1.88
CA LEU A 74 -0.51 -6.14 1.66
C LEU A 74 -0.46 -6.95 2.95
N MET A 75 0.71 -6.98 3.60
CA MET A 75 0.89 -7.65 4.89
C MET A 75 -0.08 -7.12 5.96
N ALA A 76 -0.19 -5.80 6.11
CA ALA A 76 -1.10 -5.19 7.08
C ALA A 76 -2.57 -5.60 6.81
N ARG A 77 -3.00 -5.58 5.55
CA ARG A 77 -4.35 -6.01 5.15
C ARG A 77 -4.61 -7.49 5.43
N ASP A 78 -3.63 -8.34 5.19
CA ASP A 78 -3.71 -9.77 5.44
C ASP A 78 -3.79 -10.08 6.93
N LEU A 79 -2.95 -9.43 7.75
CA LEU A 79 -2.95 -9.60 9.21
C LEU A 79 -4.25 -9.08 9.85
N VAL A 80 -4.79 -7.95 9.39
CA VAL A 80 -6.10 -7.46 9.86
C VAL A 80 -7.23 -8.43 9.50
N ARG A 81 -7.12 -9.16 8.39
CA ARG A 81 -8.05 -10.22 7.99
C ARG A 81 -7.82 -11.55 8.74
N GLY A 82 -6.86 -11.57 9.66
CA GLY A 82 -6.58 -12.73 10.51
C GLY A 82 -5.87 -13.88 9.78
N LEU A 83 -5.07 -13.58 8.77
CA LEU A 83 -4.12 -14.54 8.22
C LEU A 83 -2.94 -14.71 9.18
N ASP A 84 -2.33 -15.88 9.17
CA ASP A 84 -1.19 -16.23 10.00
C ASP A 84 0.03 -15.37 9.65
N GLU A 85 0.72 -14.82 10.65
CA GLU A 85 1.83 -13.88 10.45
C GLU A 85 3.01 -14.54 9.75
N GLU A 86 3.34 -15.78 10.10
CA GLU A 86 4.45 -16.51 9.48
C GLU A 86 4.14 -16.81 8.01
N TRP A 87 2.91 -17.22 7.73
CA TRP A 87 2.45 -17.44 6.36
C TRP A 87 2.54 -16.16 5.53
N VAL A 88 2.07 -15.02 6.06
CA VAL A 88 2.12 -13.71 5.36
C VAL A 88 3.58 -13.29 5.11
N ARG A 89 4.46 -13.44 6.09
CA ARG A 89 5.89 -13.14 5.94
C ARG A 89 6.55 -13.99 4.85
N ASN A 90 6.24 -15.30 4.84
CA ASN A 90 6.77 -16.22 3.84
C ASN A 90 6.25 -15.90 2.43
N LEU A 91 4.96 -15.53 2.30
CA LEU A 91 4.34 -15.16 1.04
C LEU A 91 5.04 -13.98 0.37
N TYR A 92 5.43 -12.95 1.14
CA TYR A 92 6.10 -11.75 0.64
C TYR A 92 7.63 -11.77 0.79
N SER A 93 8.23 -12.93 1.13
CA SER A 93 9.68 -13.07 1.31
C SER A 93 10.50 -12.86 0.04
N ILE A 94 9.87 -12.95 -1.12
CA ILE A 94 10.48 -12.67 -2.43
C ILE A 94 10.74 -11.18 -2.66
N ALA A 95 10.15 -10.30 -1.87
CA ALA A 95 10.22 -8.85 -2.06
C ALA A 95 11.63 -8.31 -1.79
N LEU A 96 12.06 -7.37 -2.63
CA LEU A 96 13.28 -6.61 -2.37
C LEU A 96 13.03 -5.63 -1.21
N ARG A 97 14.02 -5.46 -0.35
CA ARG A 97 13.96 -4.43 0.69
C ARG A 97 14.08 -3.05 0.06
N PRO A 98 13.12 -2.13 0.26
CA PRO A 98 13.23 -0.77 -0.23
C PRO A 98 14.34 0.01 0.50
N ASP A 99 14.96 0.97 -0.19
CA ASP A 99 15.97 1.86 0.41
C ASP A 99 15.31 2.90 1.34
N ALA A 100 14.06 3.27 1.09
CA ALA A 100 13.25 4.12 1.97
C ALA A 100 11.77 3.70 1.96
N VAL A 101 11.14 3.77 3.13
CA VAL A 101 9.70 3.55 3.30
C VAL A 101 9.09 4.73 4.02
N PHE A 102 8.14 5.41 3.37
CA PHE A 102 7.39 6.52 3.96
C PHE A 102 6.01 6.06 4.37
N TYR A 103 5.71 6.17 5.67
CA TYR A 103 4.38 5.94 6.20
C TYR A 103 3.67 7.27 6.41
N LEU A 104 2.74 7.58 5.51
CA LEU A 104 1.91 8.77 5.59
C LEU A 104 0.81 8.57 6.64
N LYS A 105 1.04 9.10 7.83
CA LYS A 105 0.13 8.92 8.97
C LYS A 105 -0.98 9.97 8.95
N LEU A 106 -2.22 9.52 8.98
CA LEU A 106 -3.42 10.36 9.07
C LEU A 106 -4.45 9.67 9.96
N SER A 107 -5.25 10.46 10.71
CA SER A 107 -6.31 9.88 11.53
C SER A 107 -7.43 9.30 10.66
N PRO A 108 -8.15 8.25 11.13
CA PRO A 108 -9.25 7.64 10.38
C PRO A 108 -10.33 8.64 9.99
N GLU A 109 -10.65 9.62 10.85
CA GLU A 109 -11.66 10.65 10.59
C GLU A 109 -11.26 11.55 9.42
N LYS A 110 -9.98 11.95 9.36
CA LYS A 110 -9.45 12.76 8.25
C LYS A 110 -9.33 11.95 6.97
N LEU A 111 -9.02 10.65 7.06
CA LEU A 111 -9.05 9.74 5.92
C LEU A 111 -10.45 9.66 5.30
N ILE A 112 -11.51 9.56 6.11
CA ILE A 112 -12.90 9.60 5.63
C ILE A 112 -13.16 10.89 4.86
N GLN A 113 -12.85 12.04 5.47
CA GLN A 113 -13.10 13.35 4.85
C GLN A 113 -12.41 13.46 3.50
N ARG A 114 -11.14 13.07 3.40
CA ARG A 114 -10.37 13.10 2.13
C ARG A 114 -10.91 12.11 1.11
N ASN A 115 -11.26 10.90 1.52
CA ASN A 115 -11.80 9.89 0.63
C ASN A 115 -13.16 10.31 0.08
N PHE A 116 -14.03 10.85 0.94
CA PHE A 116 -15.34 11.31 0.53
C PHE A 116 -15.27 12.54 -0.40
N MET A 117 -14.34 13.46 -0.15
CA MET A 117 -14.10 14.60 -1.05
C MET A 117 -13.60 14.17 -2.43
N LYS A 118 -12.83 13.09 -2.50
CA LYS A 118 -12.24 12.60 -3.74
C LYS A 118 -13.18 11.69 -4.53
N ASN A 119 -13.82 10.74 -3.87
CA ASN A 119 -14.52 9.63 -4.51
C ASN A 119 -16.03 9.66 -4.33
N HIS A 120 -16.57 10.49 -3.43
CA HIS A 120 -17.98 10.58 -3.02
C HIS A 120 -18.59 9.28 -2.48
N THR A 121 -17.82 8.18 -2.46
CA THR A 121 -18.24 6.86 -1.96
C THR A 121 -17.06 6.18 -1.26
N LEU A 122 -17.35 5.23 -0.36
CA LEU A 122 -16.37 4.34 0.24
C LEU A 122 -16.33 3.02 -0.54
N ASP A 123 -15.14 2.47 -0.73
CA ASP A 123 -14.95 1.15 -1.33
C ASP A 123 -15.25 0.04 -0.31
N TYR A 124 -15.93 -1.03 -0.73
CA TYR A 124 -16.31 -2.17 0.11
C TYR A 124 -15.11 -2.79 0.84
N TRP A 125 -14.03 -3.08 0.10
CA TRP A 125 -12.83 -3.74 0.63
C TRP A 125 -11.94 -2.80 1.44
N GLU A 126 -11.92 -1.51 1.09
CA GLU A 126 -11.18 -0.49 1.85
C GLU A 126 -11.92 -0.04 3.11
N SER A 127 -13.20 -0.35 3.19
CA SER A 127 -14.02 -0.17 4.39
C SER A 127 -14.03 -1.40 5.29
N GLY A 128 -13.40 -2.51 4.90
CA GLY A 128 -13.39 -3.74 5.70
C GLY A 128 -14.77 -4.37 5.85
N MET A 129 -15.69 -4.14 4.92
CA MET A 129 -17.04 -4.72 4.96
C MET A 129 -17.02 -6.25 4.89
N ASP A 130 -16.00 -6.81 4.25
CA ASP A 130 -15.72 -8.25 4.20
C ASP A 130 -15.41 -8.87 5.58
N LEU A 131 -15.09 -8.04 6.58
CA LEU A 131 -14.79 -8.46 7.95
C LEU A 131 -16.02 -8.40 8.88
N GLY A 132 -17.12 -7.80 8.45
CA GLY A 132 -18.32 -7.66 9.26
C GLY A 132 -18.12 -6.84 10.55
N LEU A 133 -17.25 -5.82 10.50
CA LEU A 133 -16.92 -4.99 11.66
C LEU A 133 -18.09 -4.13 12.12
N SER A 134 -18.92 -3.66 11.19
CA SER A 134 -20.16 -2.95 11.42
C SER A 134 -21.10 -3.16 10.23
N MET A 135 -22.40 -2.98 10.46
CA MET A 135 -23.39 -2.90 9.38
C MET A 135 -23.34 -1.55 8.68
N ASP A 136 -22.87 -0.50 9.35
CA ASP A 136 -22.64 0.81 8.77
C ASP A 136 -21.25 0.87 8.12
N MET A 137 -21.19 1.33 6.87
CA MET A 137 -19.94 1.36 6.09
C MET A 137 -18.93 2.38 6.64
N PHE A 138 -19.40 3.52 7.20
CA PHE A 138 -18.51 4.50 7.80
C PHE A 138 -17.88 3.98 9.08
N ASP A 139 -18.68 3.38 9.96
CA ASP A 139 -18.19 2.77 11.18
C ASP A 139 -17.23 1.63 10.88
N SER A 140 -17.55 0.80 9.89
CA SER A 140 -16.66 -0.28 9.43
C SER A 140 -15.35 0.30 8.90
N PHE A 141 -15.40 1.35 8.10
CA PHE A 141 -14.20 2.03 7.58
C PHE A 141 -13.30 2.52 8.73
N VAL A 142 -13.86 3.26 9.70
CA VAL A 142 -13.09 3.77 10.85
C VAL A 142 -12.41 2.63 11.59
N GLN A 143 -13.15 1.59 11.94
CA GLN A 143 -12.61 0.43 12.66
C GLN A 143 -11.52 -0.30 11.85
N TYR A 144 -11.73 -0.46 10.54
CA TYR A 144 -10.76 -1.11 9.67
C TYR A 144 -9.47 -0.29 9.52
N GLN A 145 -9.59 1.02 9.29
CA GLN A 145 -8.43 1.91 9.18
C GLN A 145 -7.65 2.00 10.49
N GLN A 146 -8.34 1.97 11.65
CA GLN A 146 -7.67 1.92 12.95
C GLN A 146 -6.87 0.61 13.09
N ARG A 147 -7.44 -0.54 12.75
CA ARG A 147 -6.73 -1.83 12.78
C ARG A 147 -5.52 -1.84 11.84
N LEU A 148 -5.64 -1.22 10.67
CA LEU A 148 -4.49 -1.07 9.76
C LEU A 148 -3.40 -0.19 10.37
N ALA A 149 -3.76 0.94 10.98
CA ALA A 149 -2.80 1.83 11.65
C ALA A 149 -2.06 1.09 12.77
N ASP A 150 -2.78 0.30 13.58
CA ASP A 150 -2.19 -0.53 14.64
C ASP A 150 -1.21 -1.57 14.07
N GLN A 151 -1.53 -2.19 12.93
CA GLN A 151 -0.62 -3.11 12.24
C GLN A 151 0.64 -2.38 11.73
N PHE A 152 0.53 -1.20 11.14
CA PHE A 152 1.69 -0.42 10.73
C PHE A 152 2.58 -0.03 11.90
N GLU A 153 2.01 0.35 13.05
CA GLU A 153 2.78 0.64 14.26
C GLU A 153 3.50 -0.61 14.82
N MET A 154 2.91 -1.80 14.71
CA MET A 154 3.60 -3.05 15.06
C MET A 154 4.72 -3.38 14.07
N MET A 155 4.45 -3.24 12.77
CA MET A 155 5.43 -3.51 11.71
C MET A 155 6.63 -2.56 11.78
N ARG A 156 6.45 -1.32 12.22
CA ARG A 156 7.52 -0.33 12.41
C ARG A 156 8.65 -0.83 13.34
N LYS A 157 8.36 -1.75 14.25
CA LYS A 157 9.37 -2.34 15.13
C LYS A 157 10.38 -3.22 14.38
N ASN A 158 9.96 -3.75 13.23
CA ASN A 158 10.75 -4.70 12.43
C ASN A 158 11.23 -4.10 11.10
N PHE A 159 10.65 -2.96 10.69
CA PHE A 159 10.94 -2.29 9.42
C PHE A 159 11.18 -0.80 9.66
N ASP A 160 12.18 -0.24 8.98
CA ASP A 160 12.55 1.18 9.10
C ASP A 160 11.55 2.07 8.33
N PHE A 161 10.44 2.43 8.98
CA PHE A 161 9.49 3.38 8.42
C PHE A 161 9.83 4.81 8.84
N THR A 162 9.97 5.71 7.87
CA THR A 162 9.92 7.15 8.10
C THR A 162 8.47 7.57 8.21
N ILE A 163 8.05 8.01 9.41
CA ILE A 163 6.69 8.50 9.61
C ILE A 163 6.63 9.96 9.16
N VAL A 164 5.67 10.25 8.29
CA VAL A 164 5.39 11.58 7.77
C VAL A 164 3.96 11.95 8.16
N ASP A 165 3.78 13.11 8.78
CA ASP A 165 2.44 13.62 9.10
C ASP A 165 1.73 14.01 7.81
N ALA A 166 0.67 13.29 7.46
CA ALA A 166 -0.12 13.57 6.27
C ALA A 166 -1.20 14.64 6.49
N ASP A 167 -1.28 15.24 7.67
CA ASP A 167 -2.24 16.32 7.97
C ASP A 167 -1.75 17.73 7.56
N GLN A 168 -0.60 17.81 6.97
CA GLN A 168 -0.04 19.02 6.39
C GLN A 168 -0.53 19.27 4.94
N SER A 169 -0.22 20.43 4.38
CA SER A 169 -0.52 20.75 2.98
C SER A 169 0.26 19.83 2.02
N VAL A 170 -0.22 19.72 0.80
CA VAL A 170 0.44 18.90 -0.26
C VAL A 170 1.86 19.39 -0.53
N ASP A 171 2.09 20.71 -0.50
CA ASP A 171 3.41 21.30 -0.76
C ASP A 171 4.40 21.01 0.38
N GLU A 172 3.96 21.14 1.63
CA GLU A 172 4.77 20.79 2.81
C GLU A 172 5.11 19.31 2.82
N LEU A 173 4.11 18.44 2.58
CA LEU A 173 4.29 17.00 2.47
C LEU A 173 5.30 16.62 1.37
N ASN A 174 5.16 17.22 0.18
CA ASN A 174 6.10 16.99 -0.91
C ASN A 174 7.52 17.42 -0.57
N ASN A 175 7.69 18.58 0.08
CA ASN A 175 9.01 19.08 0.48
C ASN A 175 9.66 18.16 1.52
N GLU A 176 8.91 17.67 2.50
CA GLU A 176 9.39 16.71 3.49
C GLU A 176 9.82 15.38 2.82
N LEU A 177 8.97 14.81 1.97
CA LEU A 177 9.29 13.58 1.22
C LEU A 177 10.54 13.75 0.34
N ARG A 178 10.68 14.88 -0.36
CA ARG A 178 11.85 15.19 -1.17
C ARG A 178 13.13 15.26 -0.32
N SER A 179 13.07 15.95 0.82
CA SER A 179 14.21 16.05 1.75
C SER A 179 14.68 14.69 2.25
N HIS A 180 13.75 13.78 2.56
CA HIS A 180 14.10 12.42 2.95
C HIS A 180 14.66 11.61 1.77
N THR A 181 14.06 11.76 0.59
CA THR A 181 14.49 11.03 -0.62
C THR A 181 15.90 11.44 -1.05
N GLU A 182 16.26 12.72 -0.96
CA GLU A 182 17.62 13.21 -1.26
C GLU A 182 18.73 12.54 -0.44
N ARG A 183 18.42 12.03 0.75
CA ARG A 183 19.40 11.34 1.60
C ARG A 183 19.68 9.89 1.18
N VAL A 184 18.82 9.35 0.32
CA VAL A 184 18.85 7.94 -0.10
C VAL A 184 19.34 7.79 -1.53
N ILE A 185 19.09 8.81 -2.36
CA ILE A 185 19.50 8.83 -3.77
C ILE A 185 20.89 9.47 -3.85
N HIS A 186 21.86 8.72 -4.36
CA HIS A 186 23.27 9.15 -4.55
C HIS A 186 23.55 9.43 -6.01
#